data_3ad0c574dc8fdb75934a1637e61a634c
#
_entry.id   3ad0c574dc8fdb75934a1637e61a634c
#
_cell.length_a   1.000
_cell.length_b   1.000
_cell.length_c   1.000
_cell.angle_alpha   90.00
_cell.angle_beta   90.00
_cell.angle_gamma   90.00
#
_symmetry.space_group_name_H-M   'P 1'
#
loop_
_entity.id
_entity.type
_entity.pdbx_description
1 polymer ?
#
loop_
_entity_poly.entity_id
_entity_poly.type
_entity_poly.pdbx_seq_one_letter_code
_entity_poly.pdbx_strand_id
1 'polypeptide(L)'
;MLQDTQTIRYYQHLTDALVDLWNRGYRFDDLRMYLDGYLAALKHSNAIEVYLIHRLEEEAMRYLRDPSNFEVMPMPEPEADYY
;
A
#
# COMPACT_ATOMS: atom_id res chain seq x y z
N MET A 1 -3.95 -2.92 -15.37
CA MET A 1 -4.87 -3.50 -14.40
C MET A 1 -4.47 -4.92 -14.04
N LEU A 2 -4.57 -5.27 -12.77
CA LEU A 2 -4.17 -6.60 -12.32
C LEU A 2 -5.30 -7.58 -12.58
N GLN A 3 -4.96 -8.74 -13.11
CA GLN A 3 -5.96 -9.76 -13.41
C GLN A 3 -5.66 -11.10 -12.74
N ASP A 4 -4.43 -11.32 -12.35
CA ASP A 4 -4.05 -12.56 -11.69
C ASP A 4 -4.54 -12.53 -10.24
N THR A 5 -5.28 -13.57 -9.84
CA THR A 5 -5.88 -13.63 -8.52
C THR A 5 -4.87 -13.47 -7.38
N GLN A 6 -3.73 -14.13 -7.49
CA GLN A 6 -2.73 -14.05 -6.46
C GLN A 6 -2.13 -12.66 -6.39
N THR A 7 -1.88 -12.05 -7.54
CA THR A 7 -1.35 -10.69 -7.59
C THR A 7 -2.36 -9.70 -7.01
N ILE A 8 -3.64 -9.90 -7.28
CA ILE A 8 -4.67 -9.06 -6.72
C ILE A 8 -4.67 -9.16 -5.19
N ARG A 9 -4.47 -10.34 -4.64
CA ARG A 9 -4.40 -10.50 -3.19
C ARG A 9 -3.21 -9.75 -2.60
N TYR A 10 -2.07 -9.85 -3.25
CA TYR A 10 -0.90 -9.09 -2.79
C TYR A 10 -1.17 -7.60 -2.85
N TYR A 11 -1.85 -7.16 -3.92
CA TYR A 11 -2.20 -5.76 -4.04
C TYR A 11 -3.11 -5.31 -2.90
N GLN A 12 -4.11 -6.11 -2.58
CA GLN A 12 -5.03 -5.77 -1.51
C GLN A 12 -4.32 -5.71 -0.16
N HIS A 13 -3.47 -6.69 0.13
CA HIS A 13 -2.71 -6.68 1.37
C HIS A 13 -1.78 -5.48 1.45
N LEU A 14 -1.14 -5.18 0.34
CA LEU A 14 -0.19 -4.07 0.29
C LEU A 14 -0.89 -2.74 0.50
N THR A 15 -1.99 -2.50 -0.21
CA THR A 15 -2.70 -1.24 -0.07
C THR A 15 -3.34 -1.09 1.31
N ASP A 16 -3.85 -2.17 1.87
CA ASP A 16 -4.38 -2.13 3.23
C ASP A 16 -3.28 -1.75 4.22
N ALA A 17 -2.09 -2.31 4.04
CA ALA A 17 -0.97 -2.00 4.91
C ALA A 17 -0.53 -0.54 4.76
N LEU A 18 -0.56 -0.02 3.53
CA LEU A 18 -0.19 1.38 3.30
C LEU A 18 -1.14 2.32 4.02
N VAL A 19 -2.44 2.03 3.95
CA VAL A 19 -3.43 2.86 4.63
C VAL A 19 -3.25 2.75 6.14
N ASP A 20 -2.99 1.56 6.64
CA ASP A 20 -2.78 1.36 8.08
C ASP A 20 -1.57 2.16 8.56
N LEU A 21 -0.49 2.14 7.80
CA LEU A 21 0.71 2.90 8.15
C LEU A 21 0.42 4.40 8.15
N TRP A 22 -0.32 4.86 7.15
CA TRP A 22 -0.70 6.27 7.10
C TRP A 22 -1.49 6.66 8.36
N ASN A 23 -2.41 5.82 8.75
CA ASN A 23 -3.22 6.09 9.92
C ASN A 23 -2.41 6.09 11.21
N ARG A 24 -1.25 5.44 11.20
CA ARG A 24 -0.35 5.44 12.35
C ARG A 24 0.57 6.64 12.36
N GLY A 25 0.50 7.49 11.34
CA GLY A 25 1.32 8.69 11.30
C GLY A 25 2.50 8.65 10.35
N TYR A 26 2.71 7.52 9.68
CA TYR A 26 3.79 7.43 8.69
C TYR A 26 3.39 8.23 7.45
N ARG A 27 4.36 8.67 6.70
CA ARG A 27 4.10 9.52 5.55
C ARG A 27 4.74 8.92 4.30
N PHE A 28 4.68 9.64 3.19
CA PHE A 28 5.01 9.11 1.88
C PHE A 28 6.34 8.34 1.84
N ASP A 29 7.39 8.90 2.40
CA ASP A 29 8.70 8.26 2.34
C ASP A 29 8.71 6.91 3.04
N ASP A 30 8.00 6.84 4.17
CA ASP A 30 7.92 5.60 4.93
C ASP A 30 7.10 4.56 4.17
N LEU A 31 6.00 4.99 3.58
CA LEU A 31 5.15 4.10 2.81
C LEU A 31 5.88 3.58 1.59
N ARG A 32 6.66 4.45 0.94
CA ARG A 32 7.45 4.06 -0.22
C ARG A 32 8.48 3.01 0.16
N MET A 33 9.12 3.19 1.31
CA MET A 33 10.10 2.23 1.78
C MET A 33 9.45 0.88 2.07
N TYR A 34 8.26 0.90 2.68
CA TYR A 34 7.54 -0.33 2.93
C TYR A 34 7.20 -1.03 1.62
N LEU A 35 6.73 -0.28 0.64
CA LEU A 35 6.39 -0.81 -0.67
C LEU A 35 7.62 -1.47 -1.32
N ASP A 36 8.75 -0.78 -1.30
CA ASP A 36 9.97 -1.32 -1.90
C ASP A 36 10.38 -2.62 -1.23
N GLY A 37 10.29 -2.68 0.11
CA GLY A 37 10.64 -3.89 0.84
C GLY A 37 9.69 -5.03 0.55
N TYR A 38 8.41 -4.72 0.43
CA TYR A 38 7.40 -5.73 0.12
C TYR A 38 7.67 -6.36 -1.24
N LEU A 39 7.95 -5.52 -2.23
CA LEU A 39 8.23 -6.01 -3.58
C LEU A 39 9.53 -6.81 -3.62
N ALA A 40 10.54 -6.37 -2.87
CA ALA A 40 11.80 -7.10 -2.79
C ALA A 40 11.57 -8.49 -2.21
N ALA A 41 10.74 -8.59 -1.18
CA ALA A 41 10.43 -9.87 -0.58
C ALA A 41 9.74 -10.81 -1.56
N LEU A 42 8.85 -10.28 -2.39
CA LEU A 42 8.18 -11.10 -3.39
C LEU A 42 9.17 -11.61 -4.43
N LYS A 43 10.13 -10.77 -4.81
CA LYS A 43 11.16 -11.19 -5.76
C LYS A 43 12.04 -12.29 -5.16
N HIS A 44 12.45 -12.10 -3.92
CA HIS A 44 13.32 -13.06 -3.26
C HIS A 44 12.66 -14.41 -3.08
N SER A 45 11.36 -14.41 -2.81
CA SER A 45 10.66 -15.65 -2.54
C SER A 45 10.15 -16.34 -3.79
N ASN A 46 10.30 -15.69 -4.95
CA ASN A 46 9.74 -16.20 -6.22
C ASN A 46 8.27 -16.49 -6.09
N ALA A 47 7.57 -15.65 -5.33
CA ALA A 47 6.15 -15.86 -5.06
C ALA A 47 5.30 -15.72 -6.31
N ILE A 48 5.66 -14.81 -7.20
CA ILE A 48 4.97 -14.60 -8.47
C ILE A 48 6.01 -14.25 -9.53
N GLU A 49 5.60 -14.27 -10.77
CA GLU A 49 6.51 -13.99 -11.87
C GLU A 49 6.96 -12.56 -11.87
N VAL A 50 8.15 -12.31 -12.36
CA VAL A 50 8.74 -10.97 -12.32
C VAL A 50 7.87 -9.93 -13.01
N TYR A 51 7.27 -10.28 -14.14
CA TYR A 51 6.45 -9.29 -14.83
C TYR A 51 5.20 -8.93 -14.01
N LEU A 52 4.71 -9.86 -13.19
CA LEU A 52 3.59 -9.57 -12.32
C LEU A 52 4.01 -8.66 -11.16
N ILE A 53 5.25 -8.81 -10.71
CA ILE A 53 5.78 -7.91 -9.68
C ILE A 53 5.85 -6.49 -10.23
N HIS A 54 6.29 -6.33 -11.49
CA HIS A 54 6.32 -5.01 -12.11
C HIS A 54 4.93 -4.41 -12.23
N ARG A 55 3.96 -5.23 -12.61
CA ARG A 55 2.57 -4.76 -12.67
C ARG A 55 2.07 -4.35 -11.30
N LEU A 56 2.38 -5.16 -10.31
CA LEU A 56 1.98 -4.86 -8.94
C LEU A 56 2.61 -3.54 -8.49
N GLU A 57 3.87 -3.34 -8.83
CA GLU A 57 4.56 -2.10 -8.47
C GLU A 57 3.88 -0.89 -9.12
N GLU A 58 3.55 -0.99 -10.39
CA GLU A 58 2.88 0.10 -11.10
C GLU A 58 1.57 0.47 -10.44
N GLU A 59 0.76 -0.54 -10.13
CA GLU A 59 -0.55 -0.27 -9.54
C GLU A 59 -0.42 0.25 -8.11
N ALA A 60 0.53 -0.28 -7.36
CA ALA A 60 0.73 0.17 -5.98
C ALA A 60 1.26 1.61 -5.95
N MET A 61 2.15 1.96 -6.88
CA MET A 61 2.65 3.33 -6.95
C MET A 61 1.54 4.30 -7.34
N ARG A 62 0.66 3.87 -8.23
CA ARG A 62 -0.48 4.69 -8.61
C ARG A 62 -1.38 4.94 -7.39
N TYR A 63 -1.60 3.89 -6.61
CA TYR A 63 -2.39 3.99 -5.38
C TYR A 63 -1.72 4.95 -4.39
N LEU A 64 -0.42 4.81 -4.23
CA LEU A 64 0.34 5.63 -3.28
C LEU A 64 0.34 7.11 -3.66
N ARG A 65 0.32 7.40 -4.94
CA ARG A 65 0.36 8.79 -5.41
C ARG A 65 -1.00 9.49 -5.37
N ASP A 66 -2.06 8.75 -5.15
CA ASP A 66 -3.40 9.32 -5.15
C ASP A 66 -3.77 9.70 -3.72
N PRO A 67 -3.78 11.00 -3.40
CA PRO A 67 -4.05 11.42 -2.02
C PRO A 67 -5.43 11.00 -1.52
N SER A 68 -6.38 10.80 -2.41
CA SER A 68 -7.71 10.43 -1.95
C SER A 68 -7.75 9.07 -1.28
N ASN A 69 -6.77 8.22 -1.54
CA ASN A 69 -6.71 6.91 -0.89
C ASN A 69 -6.34 7.03 0.58
N PHE A 70 -5.78 8.16 0.97
CA PHE A 70 -5.29 8.37 2.33
C PHE A 70 -6.02 9.50 3.05
N GLU A 71 -7.01 10.10 2.40
CA GLU A 71 -7.79 11.12 3.02
C GLU A 71 -8.63 10.49 4.07
N VAL A 72 -8.39 10.90 5.26
CA VAL A 72 -9.19 10.43 6.34
C VAL A 72 -10.47 11.15 6.25
N MET A 73 -11.56 10.44 6.26
CA MET A 73 -12.82 11.08 6.41
C MET A 73 -12.76 11.85 7.68
N PRO A 74 -13.12 13.10 7.64
CA PRO A 74 -13.08 13.90 8.84
C PRO A 74 -13.94 13.21 9.81
N MET A 75 -13.32 12.52 10.71
CA MET A 75 -14.01 11.98 11.73
C MET A 75 -14.30 13.05 12.65
N PRO A 76 -15.45 13.05 13.17
CA PRO A 76 -15.66 13.92 14.29
C PRO A 76 -14.63 13.47 15.23
N GLU A 77 -13.73 14.29 15.48
CA GLU A 77 -12.68 13.96 16.26
C GLU A 77 -13.08 13.66 17.53
N PRO A 78 -12.90 12.73 17.94
CA PRO A 78 -13.30 12.47 19.30
C PRO A 78 -12.48 13.25 20.23
N GLU A 79 -12.18 13.42 19.68
CA GLU A 79 -11.62 13.79 20.00
C GLU A 79 -11.04 14.16 20.63
N ALA A 80 -10.87 14.13 20.60
CA ALA A 80 -10.23 14.41 20.91
C ALA A 80 -9.81 14.56 21.61
N ASP A 81 -9.95 14.39 21.69
CA ASP A 81 -9.59 14.55 22.26
C ASP A 81 -9.17 14.36 22.93
N TYR A 82 -9.11 14.10 23.05
CA TYR A 82 -8.62 13.98 23.57
C TYR A 82 -8.01 14.17 24.22
N TYR A 83 -7.94 14.24 24.36
CA TYR A 83 -7.32 14.51 24.84
C TYR A 83 -7.15 14.88 25.46
#